data_9cc6c42078f3ea97ff4ca7a06582cd1b
#
_entry.id   9cc6c42078f3ea97ff4ca7a06582cd1b
#
_cell.length_a   1.000
_cell.length_b   1.000
_cell.length_c   1.000
_cell.angle_alpha   90.00
_cell.angle_beta   90.00
_cell.angle_gamma   90.00
#
_symmetry.space_group_name_H-M   'P 1'
#
loop_
_entity.id
_entity.type
_entity.pdbx_description
1 polymer ?
#
loop_
_entity_poly.entity_id
_entity_poly.type
_entity_poly.pdbx_seq_one_letter_code
_entity_poly.pdbx_strand_id
1 'polypeptide(L)'
;EPFMVLGAPGGTFIIGAVLQTILNVVDFGMTAQEAVSAPRIDCQGDSVYLEGRVPQSVCDELAGMGLTVRRDSASYGAYPTSAARVHAIVLDGPAGGIRGGADPRGYGVALSL
;
A
#
# COMPACT_ATOMS: atom_id res chain seq x y z
N GLU A 1 -11.42 -17.41 -13.08
CA GLU A 1 -10.37 -16.68 -13.78
C GLU A 1 -9.68 -15.74 -12.79
N PRO A 2 -8.35 -15.67 -12.74
CA PRO A 2 -7.66 -14.77 -11.81
C PRO A 2 -7.96 -13.31 -12.17
N PHE A 3 -8.21 -12.48 -11.14
CA PHE A 3 -8.47 -11.05 -11.30
C PHE A 3 -7.24 -10.22 -10.96
N MET A 4 -6.47 -10.64 -9.97
CA MET A 4 -5.29 -9.93 -9.53
C MET A 4 -4.22 -10.91 -9.02
N VAL A 5 -2.96 -10.57 -9.26
CA VAL A 5 -1.79 -11.23 -8.68
C VAL A 5 -0.94 -10.17 -8.00
N LEU A 6 -0.59 -10.38 -6.75
CA LEU A 6 0.25 -9.44 -6.01
C LEU A 6 1.08 -10.17 -4.96
N GLY A 7 2.14 -9.51 -4.56
CA GLY A 7 3.04 -9.97 -3.51
C GLY A 7 3.99 -8.88 -3.07
N ALA A 8 4.65 -9.09 -1.93
CA ALA A 8 5.55 -8.12 -1.36
C ALA A 8 6.67 -8.77 -0.54
N PRO A 9 7.89 -8.27 -0.57
CA PRO A 9 8.85 -8.43 0.52
C PRO A 9 8.55 -7.43 1.63
N GLY A 10 8.88 -7.72 2.89
CA GLY A 10 8.74 -6.76 3.99
C GLY A 10 8.37 -7.38 5.36
N GLY A 11 8.60 -8.67 5.56
CA GLY A 11 8.36 -9.34 6.84
C GLY A 11 6.89 -9.27 7.25
N THR A 12 6.63 -8.93 8.51
CA THR A 12 5.27 -8.84 9.06
C THR A 12 4.42 -7.73 8.45
N PHE A 13 5.02 -6.70 7.87
CA PHE A 13 4.33 -5.61 7.16
C PHE A 13 3.64 -6.05 5.86
N ILE A 14 4.00 -7.21 5.32
CA ILE A 14 3.42 -7.76 4.10
C ILE A 14 1.91 -7.90 4.22
N ILE A 15 1.41 -8.39 5.34
CA ILE A 15 -0.01 -8.69 5.56
C ILE A 15 -0.87 -7.43 5.36
N GLY A 16 -0.55 -6.37 6.08
CA GLY A 16 -1.28 -5.10 6.00
C GLY A 16 -1.13 -4.43 4.63
N ALA A 17 0.08 -4.46 4.05
CA ALA A 17 0.34 -3.84 2.76
C ALA A 17 -0.41 -4.54 1.61
N VAL A 18 -0.41 -5.86 1.58
CA VAL A 18 -1.14 -6.65 0.59
C VAL A 18 -2.64 -6.43 0.74
N LEU A 19 -3.19 -6.50 1.96
CA LEU A 19 -4.60 -6.26 2.22
C LEU A 19 -5.04 -4.88 1.73
N GLN A 20 -4.33 -3.82 2.12
CA GLN A 20 -4.67 -2.45 1.69
C GLN A 20 -4.59 -2.28 0.17
N THR A 21 -3.61 -2.91 -0.49
CA THR A 21 -3.52 -2.88 -1.96
C THR A 21 -4.71 -3.57 -2.61
N ILE A 22 -5.18 -4.70 -2.07
CA ILE A 22 -6.39 -5.39 -2.55
C ILE A 22 -7.61 -4.48 -2.41
N LEU A 23 -7.83 -3.91 -1.23
CA LEU A 23 -8.96 -2.99 -0.96
C LEU A 23 -8.91 -1.77 -1.88
N ASN A 24 -7.74 -1.21 -2.11
CA ASN A 24 -7.56 -0.06 -3.01
C ASN A 24 -8.03 -0.37 -4.44
N VAL A 25 -7.77 -1.57 -4.94
CA VAL A 25 -8.24 -1.97 -6.27
C VAL A 25 -9.71 -2.34 -6.25
N VAL A 26 -10.14 -3.20 -5.31
CA VAL A 26 -11.47 -3.79 -5.31
C VAL A 26 -12.56 -2.82 -4.85
N ASP A 27 -12.32 -2.11 -3.75
CA ASP A 27 -13.33 -1.23 -3.13
C ASP A 27 -13.24 0.21 -3.61
N PHE A 28 -12.02 0.70 -3.87
CA PHE A 28 -11.79 2.09 -4.27
C PHE A 28 -11.53 2.27 -5.78
N GLY A 29 -11.49 1.19 -6.55
CA GLY A 29 -11.36 1.24 -8.01
C GLY A 29 -10.03 1.81 -8.51
N MET A 30 -9.00 1.77 -7.70
CA MET A 30 -7.68 2.26 -8.09
C MET A 30 -7.02 1.37 -9.14
N THR A 31 -6.25 1.96 -10.02
CA THR A 31 -5.35 1.20 -10.91
C THR A 31 -4.29 0.46 -10.10
N ALA A 32 -3.64 -0.54 -10.70
CA ALA A 32 -2.56 -1.29 -10.04
C ALA A 32 -1.46 -0.35 -9.49
N GLN A 33 -1.05 0.66 -10.29
CA GLN A 33 -0.02 1.60 -9.88
C GLN A 33 -0.48 2.55 -8.78
N GLU A 34 -1.70 3.06 -8.84
CA GLU A 34 -2.27 3.90 -7.77
C GLU A 34 -2.37 3.11 -6.47
N ALA A 35 -2.85 1.87 -6.52
CA ALA A 35 -3.05 1.01 -5.37
C ALA A 35 -1.73 0.70 -4.62
N VAL A 36 -0.65 0.38 -5.36
CA VAL A 36 0.65 0.12 -4.74
C VAL A 36 1.34 1.40 -4.27
N SER A 37 1.00 2.56 -4.85
CA SER A 37 1.57 3.86 -4.49
C SER A 37 0.85 4.55 -3.33
N ALA A 38 -0.38 4.16 -3.04
CA ALA A 38 -1.20 4.77 -1.98
C ALA A 38 -0.49 4.75 -0.63
N PRO A 39 -0.68 5.78 0.21
CA PRO A 39 -0.15 5.77 1.56
C PRO A 39 -0.73 4.62 2.37
N ARG A 40 0.08 4.04 3.25
CA ARG A 40 -0.29 2.87 4.03
C ARG A 40 -0.26 3.15 5.51
N ILE A 41 -1.02 2.34 6.22
CA ILE A 41 -0.97 2.23 7.67
C ILE A 41 -0.54 0.82 8.05
N ASP A 42 0.03 0.68 9.24
CA ASP A 42 0.33 -0.62 9.84
C ASP A 42 0.06 -0.58 11.34
N CYS A 43 -0.34 -1.70 11.89
CA CYS A 43 -0.59 -1.82 13.33
C CYS A 43 -0.06 -3.16 13.82
N GLN A 44 1.08 -3.11 14.49
CA GLN A 44 1.69 -4.28 15.12
C GLN A 44 1.91 -3.95 16.61
N GLY A 45 0.98 -4.41 17.45
CA GLY A 45 0.97 -4.12 18.89
C GLY A 45 0.18 -2.86 19.22
N ASP A 46 0.75 -2.00 20.07
CA ASP A 46 0.03 -0.89 20.72
C ASP A 46 0.05 0.44 19.95
N SER A 47 0.65 0.47 18.77
CA SER A 47 0.79 1.69 17.98
C SER A 47 0.30 1.52 16.55
N VAL A 48 -0.37 2.54 16.03
CA VAL A 48 -0.71 2.66 14.60
C VAL A 48 0.36 3.50 13.93
N TYR A 49 1.04 2.91 12.96
CA TYR A 49 2.05 3.57 12.15
C TYR A 49 1.42 4.06 10.85
N LEU A 50 1.65 5.33 10.53
CA LEU A 50 1.15 5.95 9.29
C LEU A 50 2.31 6.50 8.49
N GLU A 51 2.26 6.29 7.18
CA GLU A 51 3.21 6.95 6.29
C GLU A 51 3.04 8.47 6.29
N GLY A 52 4.15 9.19 6.05
CA GLY A 52 4.18 10.64 6.08
C GLY A 52 3.25 11.35 5.08
N ARG A 53 2.74 10.63 4.09
CA ARG A 53 1.75 11.13 3.12
C ARG A 53 0.31 11.09 3.62
N VAL A 54 0.04 10.40 4.73
CA VAL A 54 -1.27 10.46 5.38
C VAL A 54 -1.45 11.85 5.98
N PRO A 55 -2.57 12.55 5.74
CA PRO A 55 -2.81 13.88 6.28
C PRO A 55 -2.72 13.93 7.81
N GLN A 56 -2.20 15.02 8.37
CA GLN A 56 -2.09 15.19 9.82
C GLN A 56 -3.48 15.13 10.49
N SER A 57 -4.52 15.66 9.84
CA SER A 57 -5.89 15.59 10.36
C SER A 57 -6.37 14.16 10.63
N VAL A 58 -5.99 13.20 9.77
CA VAL A 58 -6.31 11.78 9.99
C VAL A 58 -5.55 11.23 11.21
N CYS A 59 -4.30 11.63 11.39
CA CYS A 59 -3.51 11.25 12.57
C CYS A 59 -4.17 11.78 13.86
N ASP A 60 -4.63 13.03 13.83
CA ASP A 60 -5.27 13.69 14.96
C ASP A 60 -6.63 13.04 15.30
N GLU A 61 -7.40 12.66 14.30
CA GLU A 61 -8.66 11.93 14.48
C GLU A 61 -8.42 10.56 15.13
N LEU A 62 -7.46 9.79 14.63
CA LEU A 62 -7.11 8.48 15.19
C LEU A 62 -6.60 8.61 16.64
N ALA A 63 -5.79 9.63 16.92
CA ALA A 63 -5.35 9.92 18.28
C ALA A 63 -6.51 10.31 19.20
N GLY A 64 -7.48 11.09 18.68
CA GLY A 64 -8.72 11.44 19.38
C GLY A 64 -9.59 10.23 19.71
N MET A 65 -9.49 9.15 18.94
CA MET A 65 -10.14 7.86 19.22
C MET A 65 -9.42 7.02 20.29
N GLY A 66 -8.32 7.53 20.84
CA GLY A 66 -7.53 6.85 21.87
C GLY A 66 -6.43 5.94 21.33
N LEU A 67 -6.11 6.01 20.04
CA LEU A 67 -5.03 5.22 19.46
C LEU A 67 -3.67 5.91 19.64
N THR A 68 -2.64 5.12 19.87
CA THR A 68 -1.26 5.62 19.87
C THR A 68 -0.78 5.71 18.44
N VAL A 69 -0.71 6.92 17.90
CA VAL A 69 -0.37 7.18 16.50
C VAL A 69 1.11 7.54 16.36
N ARG A 70 1.77 6.91 15.40
CA ARG A 70 3.14 7.22 14.99
C ARG A 70 3.17 7.48 13.50
N ARG A 71 3.49 8.72 13.10
CA ARG A 71 3.59 9.12 11.71
C ARG A 71 5.04 9.18 11.27
N ASP A 72 5.35 8.56 10.15
CA ASP A 72 6.67 8.66 9.53
C ASP A 72 6.89 10.06 8.95
N SER A 73 8.11 10.57 9.03
CA SER A 73 8.48 11.84 8.41
C SER A 73 8.79 11.71 6.92
N ALA A 74 9.11 10.51 6.44
CA ALA A 74 9.47 10.25 5.06
C ALA A 74 8.25 9.88 4.22
N SER A 75 8.16 10.45 3.01
CA SER A 75 7.08 10.11 2.07
C SER A 75 7.34 8.79 1.34
N TYR A 76 8.57 8.59 0.85
CA TYR A 76 9.05 7.37 0.20
C TYR A 76 10.51 7.15 0.61
N GLY A 77 10.76 6.85 1.86
CA GLY A 77 12.11 6.56 2.33
C GLY A 77 12.66 5.26 1.73
N ALA A 78 13.97 5.20 1.53
CA ALA A 78 14.64 4.00 1.03
C ALA A 78 14.38 2.77 1.92
N TYR A 79 14.08 3.00 3.20
CA TYR A 79 13.69 1.98 4.17
C TYR A 79 12.60 2.54 5.09
N PRO A 80 11.37 2.70 4.61
CA PRO A 80 10.27 3.06 5.50
C PRO A 80 10.13 1.97 6.56
N THR A 81 10.11 2.38 7.80
CA THR A 81 10.06 1.46 8.95
C THR A 81 8.74 0.70 9.04
N SER A 82 7.74 1.10 8.26
CA SER A 82 6.36 0.59 8.35
C SER A 82 5.76 0.18 7.00
N ALA A 83 6.56 -0.17 6.00
CA ALA A 83 6.02 -0.51 4.69
C ALA A 83 6.74 -1.69 4.03
N ALA A 84 5.96 -2.67 3.60
CA ALA A 84 6.37 -3.65 2.62
C ALA A 84 6.38 -3.01 1.21
N ARG A 85 6.96 -3.67 0.22
CA ARG A 85 7.02 -3.22 -1.18
C ARG A 85 6.11 -4.10 -2.02
N VAL A 86 4.94 -3.63 -2.35
CA VAL A 86 3.94 -4.43 -3.08
C VAL A 86 4.10 -4.25 -4.58
N HIS A 87 4.16 -5.37 -5.29
CA HIS A 87 4.02 -5.39 -6.74
C HIS A 87 2.70 -6.07 -7.08
N ALA A 88 1.95 -5.49 -8.00
CA ALA A 88 0.63 -5.99 -8.37
C ALA A 88 0.45 -6.05 -9.88
N ILE A 89 -0.31 -7.04 -10.34
CA ILE A 89 -0.84 -7.15 -11.69
C ILE A 89 -2.34 -7.29 -11.57
N VAL A 90 -3.07 -6.45 -12.27
CA VAL A 90 -4.53 -6.49 -12.36
C VAL A 90 -4.94 -6.87 -13.78
N LEU A 91 -5.91 -7.77 -13.89
CA LEU A 91 -6.46 -8.28 -15.14
C LEU A 91 -7.84 -7.66 -15.35
N ASP A 92 -8.00 -6.86 -16.37
CA ASP A 92 -9.27 -6.15 -16.67
C ASP A 92 -10.30 -7.03 -17.41
N GLY A 93 -10.28 -8.34 -17.16
CA GLY A 93 -11.16 -9.32 -17.77
C GLY A 93 -10.75 -9.72 -19.20
N PRO A 94 -11.56 -10.53 -19.90
CA PRO A 94 -11.18 -11.16 -21.19
C PRO A 94 -10.93 -10.19 -22.33
N ALA A 95 -11.54 -9.00 -22.29
CA ALA A 95 -11.39 -7.95 -23.32
C ALA A 95 -10.52 -6.79 -22.83
N GLY A 96 -10.15 -6.79 -21.57
CA GLY A 96 -9.29 -5.78 -20.95
C GLY A 96 -7.82 -6.11 -21.07
N GLY A 97 -6.98 -5.18 -20.68
CA GLY A 97 -5.54 -5.35 -20.66
C GLY A 97 -5.03 -5.95 -19.36
N ILE A 98 -3.71 -6.12 -19.32
CA ILE A 98 -2.96 -6.42 -18.10
C ILE A 98 -2.32 -5.12 -17.64
N ARG A 99 -2.54 -4.74 -16.39
CA ARG A 99 -1.96 -3.55 -15.80
C ARG A 99 -1.04 -3.91 -14.64
N GLY A 100 0.21 -3.48 -14.72
CA GLY A 100 1.20 -3.66 -13.67
C GLY A 100 1.33 -2.43 -12.78
N GLY A 101 1.65 -2.66 -11.51
CA GLY A 101 2.04 -1.62 -10.56
C GLY A 101 3.28 -2.04 -9.79
N ALA A 102 4.29 -1.16 -9.77
CA ALA A 102 5.50 -1.34 -8.99
C ALA A 102 5.54 -0.33 -7.84
N ASP A 103 5.82 -0.83 -6.64
CA ASP A 103 5.85 0.00 -5.44
C ASP A 103 6.96 1.05 -5.50
N PRO A 104 6.64 2.35 -5.38
CA PRO A 104 7.65 3.40 -5.39
C PRO A 104 8.57 3.42 -4.18
N ARG A 105 8.28 2.61 -3.15
CA ARG A 105 9.15 2.40 -1.98
C ARG A 105 10.32 1.48 -2.29
N GLY A 106 10.34 0.87 -3.48
CA GLY A 106 11.38 -0.02 -3.98
C GLY A 106 11.90 0.38 -5.34
N TYR A 107 12.70 -0.49 -5.94
CA TYR A 107 13.35 -0.27 -7.24
C TYR A 107 12.69 -1.08 -8.38
N GLY A 108 11.45 -1.49 -8.19
CA GLY A 108 10.70 -2.24 -9.20
C GLY A 108 10.18 -1.35 -10.33
N VAL A 109 9.94 -1.97 -11.48
CA VAL A 109 9.25 -1.35 -12.62
C VAL A 109 8.29 -2.37 -13.22
N ALA A 110 7.12 -1.90 -13.66
CA ALA A 110 6.18 -2.68 -14.43
C ALA A 110 6.34 -2.32 -15.92
N LEU A 111 6.65 -3.32 -16.74
CA LEU A 111 6.84 -3.15 -18.18
C LEU A 111 5.84 -4.05 -18.92
N SER A 112 5.24 -3.53 -20.00
CA SER A 112 4.50 -4.32 -20.99
C SER A 112 5.41 -4.58 -22.19
N LEU A 113 5.33 -5.79 -22.71
CA LEU A 113 5.93 -6.16 -24.00
C LEU A 113 4.94 -5.93 -25.11
#